data_2c1f7aaa38c4dcc3dd5a1d863a13a7de
#
_entry.id   2c1f7aaa38c4dcc3dd5a1d863a13a7de
#
_cell.length_a   1.000
_cell.length_b   1.000
_cell.length_c   1.000
_cell.angle_alpha   90.00
_cell.angle_beta   90.00
_cell.angle_gamma   90.00
#
_symmetry.space_group_name_H-M   'P 1'
#
loop_
_entity.id
_entity.type
_entity.pdbx_description
1 polymer ?
#
loop_
_entity_poly.entity_id
_entity_poly.type
_entity_poly.pdbx_seq_one_letter_code
_entity_poly.pdbx_strand_id
1 'polypeptide(L)'
;DQHPMRILKWSSRQVGDSRVETSSTYHDVMDDILAQPLSRLAEAMRNKLISATELTEIAVSRHKKHGDYLNAYKSLDLEGAIRLAREADELLARGVAPEPFHGIPISAKDLYGVKGFPTFAGTARQLPDAWSSDAWLVAQLRAQGAITIGKTHTVEFAFGAVGINPHWGTPRNPWDEKVHRIPGGSSCGAGVSLWEGSAFLALGSDTGGSIRIPAAMTGTVGHKLTCGRWPVDGVVPLSSTMDSVGGLTRSVEDAAYFFGAIDPAWGDPEAFLQHITATKPSSLRIALPSCLIWDDCPNDISAQIHAALDELEAVGVQRTNVDGSLLDEAFDHYRRSGIAGTECKAFLEQELPEWLDIVHPTIGHRLEAADPLSDPDYAVAVDEHHRLMSVADQLFEEESLLVLPTTIITPPPVAELEDMSTYLQTNITALRPTCCVNMLGLCAVTIPVGLDDEGMPVGLQLVGPIGADEALLAAALTIERALGTARERLGTPACA
;
A
#
# COMPACT_ATOMS: atom_id res chain seq x y z
N ASP A 1 0.24 4.39 37.44
CA ASP A 1 0.46 2.98 37.85
C ASP A 1 -0.71 2.01 37.60
N GLN A 2 -1.79 2.43 36.92
CA GLN A 2 -2.92 1.55 36.56
C GLN A 2 -2.95 1.23 35.04
N HIS A 3 -2.16 1.90 34.20
CA HIS A 3 -2.15 1.77 32.75
C HIS A 3 -1.75 0.37 32.23
N PRO A 4 -0.65 -0.25 32.65
CA PRO A 4 -0.24 -1.56 32.12
C PRO A 4 -1.24 -2.69 32.42
N MET A 5 -1.97 -2.60 33.54
CA MET A 5 -2.93 -3.64 33.94
C MET A 5 -4.25 -3.64 33.13
N ARG A 6 -4.63 -2.51 32.51
CA ARG A 6 -5.82 -2.45 31.62
C ARG A 6 -5.58 -3.14 30.31
N ILE A 7 -4.42 -2.87 29.71
CA ILE A 7 -3.98 -3.46 28.44
C ILE A 7 -3.80 -4.98 28.59
N LEU A 8 -3.17 -5.43 29.67
CA LEU A 8 -3.02 -6.86 30.01
C LEU A 8 -4.37 -7.59 30.17
N LYS A 9 -5.41 -6.92 30.69
CA LYS A 9 -6.76 -7.50 30.83
C LYS A 9 -7.50 -7.61 29.50
N TRP A 10 -7.12 -6.84 28.48
CA TRP A 10 -7.71 -6.92 27.18
C TRP A 10 -7.13 -8.10 26.39
N SER A 11 -5.81 -8.30 26.36
CA SER A 11 -5.16 -9.42 25.68
C SER A 11 -5.61 -10.78 26.23
N SER A 12 -5.71 -10.94 27.54
CA SER A 12 -6.12 -12.20 28.18
C SER A 12 -7.60 -12.59 27.93
N ARG A 13 -8.49 -11.63 27.62
CA ARG A 13 -9.91 -11.92 27.31
C ARG A 13 -10.15 -12.40 25.88
N GLN A 14 -9.23 -12.13 24.96
CA GLN A 14 -9.36 -12.54 23.54
C GLN A 14 -8.96 -14.01 23.31
N VAL A 15 -8.03 -14.56 24.10
CA VAL A 15 -7.51 -15.93 23.92
C VAL A 15 -8.42 -17.02 24.48
N GLY A 16 -9.53 -16.68 25.14
CA GLY A 16 -10.52 -17.67 25.64
C GLY A 16 -9.97 -18.66 26.65
N ASP A 17 -8.76 -18.47 27.16
CA ASP A 17 -8.11 -19.37 28.11
C ASP A 17 -8.05 -18.73 29.51
N SER A 18 -8.81 -19.35 30.43
CA SER A 18 -8.92 -18.90 31.82
C SER A 18 -7.68 -19.20 32.67
N ARG A 19 -6.54 -19.55 32.06
CA ARG A 19 -5.30 -19.98 32.74
C ARG A 19 -4.04 -19.25 32.30
N VAL A 20 -4.10 -18.01 31.79
CA VAL A 20 -2.89 -17.22 31.56
C VAL A 20 -2.46 -16.59 32.88
N GLU A 21 -1.49 -17.20 33.52
CA GLU A 21 -0.77 -16.65 34.65
C GLU A 21 0.03 -15.40 34.22
N THR A 22 0.06 -14.42 35.07
CA THR A 22 0.58 -13.08 35.04
C THR A 22 2.10 -12.97 34.79
N SER A 23 2.64 -13.46 33.67
CA SER A 23 4.03 -13.26 33.29
C SER A 23 4.23 -12.57 31.92
N SER A 24 3.16 -12.07 31.27
CA SER A 24 3.27 -11.30 30.03
C SER A 24 4.01 -10.00 30.30
N THR A 25 5.12 -9.79 29.60
CA THR A 25 5.89 -8.56 29.72
C THR A 25 5.18 -7.42 29.01
N TYR A 26 5.55 -6.16 29.30
CA TYR A 26 5.03 -4.98 28.58
C TYR A 26 5.27 -5.08 27.06
N HIS A 27 6.38 -5.75 26.65
CA HIS A 27 6.69 -6.01 25.26
C HIS A 27 5.67 -6.95 24.58
N ASP A 28 5.31 -8.05 25.23
CA ASP A 28 4.36 -9.03 24.69
C ASP A 28 2.98 -8.36 24.44
N VAL A 29 2.57 -7.44 25.33
CA VAL A 29 1.31 -6.69 25.20
C VAL A 29 1.35 -5.69 24.05
N MET A 30 2.49 -5.02 23.84
CA MET A 30 2.65 -4.09 22.71
C MET A 30 2.62 -4.83 21.38
N ASP A 31 3.28 -5.95 21.29
CA ASP A 31 3.29 -6.78 20.08
C ASP A 31 1.90 -7.37 19.78
N ASP A 32 1.13 -7.70 20.81
CA ASP A 32 -0.26 -8.13 20.68
C ASP A 32 -1.15 -7.00 20.11
N ILE A 33 -1.02 -5.77 20.61
CA ILE A 33 -1.76 -4.62 20.07
C ILE A 33 -1.42 -4.32 18.61
N LEU A 34 -0.14 -4.38 18.27
CA LEU A 34 0.33 -4.16 16.90
C LEU A 34 -0.15 -5.26 15.92
N ALA A 35 -0.51 -6.44 16.44
CA ALA A 35 -1.06 -7.54 15.64
C ALA A 35 -2.57 -7.42 15.43
N GLN A 36 -3.28 -6.58 16.20
CA GLN A 36 -4.74 -6.48 16.09
C GLN A 36 -5.19 -5.81 14.79
N PRO A 37 -6.24 -6.29 14.14
CA PRO A 37 -6.82 -5.61 13.00
C PRO A 37 -7.49 -4.28 13.40
N LEU A 38 -7.62 -3.36 12.44
CA LEU A 38 -8.24 -2.04 12.64
C LEU A 38 -9.65 -2.13 13.25
N SER A 39 -10.46 -3.10 12.82
CA SER A 39 -11.81 -3.37 13.34
C SER A 39 -11.79 -3.61 14.85
N ARG A 40 -10.81 -4.39 15.34
CA ARG A 40 -10.64 -4.68 16.77
C ARG A 40 -10.11 -3.52 17.57
N LEU A 41 -9.19 -2.73 17.01
CA LEU A 41 -8.70 -1.52 17.65
C LEU A 41 -9.82 -0.49 17.80
N ALA A 42 -10.65 -0.29 16.76
CA ALA A 42 -11.82 0.57 16.82
C ALA A 42 -12.85 0.09 17.86
N GLU A 43 -13.13 -1.21 17.92
CA GLU A 43 -13.98 -1.81 18.94
C GLU A 43 -13.42 -1.60 20.36
N ALA A 44 -12.11 -1.81 20.55
CA ALA A 44 -11.44 -1.62 21.83
C ALA A 44 -11.51 -0.17 22.31
N MET A 45 -11.39 0.81 21.41
CA MET A 45 -11.55 2.23 21.73
C MET A 45 -13.00 2.57 22.10
N ARG A 46 -13.99 2.10 21.34
CA ARG A 46 -15.42 2.27 21.68
C ARG A 46 -15.74 1.73 23.07
N ASN A 47 -15.17 0.59 23.41
CA ASN A 47 -15.35 -0.07 24.70
C ASN A 47 -14.42 0.49 25.81
N LYS A 48 -13.61 1.52 25.51
CA LYS A 48 -12.65 2.15 26.44
C LYS A 48 -11.65 1.15 27.04
N LEU A 49 -11.28 0.12 26.27
CA LEU A 49 -10.27 -0.87 26.66
C LEU A 49 -8.85 -0.36 26.39
N ILE A 50 -8.70 0.46 25.34
CA ILE A 50 -7.50 1.24 25.02
C ILE A 50 -7.92 2.67 24.70
N SER A 51 -7.10 3.66 25.04
CA SER A 51 -7.32 5.05 24.68
C SER A 51 -6.54 5.42 23.41
N ALA A 52 -6.96 6.50 22.74
CA ALA A 52 -6.22 7.07 21.62
C ALA A 52 -4.80 7.48 22.01
N THR A 53 -4.65 8.05 23.22
CA THR A 53 -3.35 8.42 23.79
C THR A 53 -2.45 7.19 23.95
N GLU A 54 -2.93 6.10 24.55
CA GLU A 54 -2.14 4.87 24.73
C GLU A 54 -1.70 4.29 23.37
N LEU A 55 -2.60 4.21 22.37
CA LEU A 55 -2.27 3.69 21.06
C LEU A 55 -1.24 4.58 20.34
N THR A 56 -1.38 5.90 20.44
CA THR A 56 -0.43 6.84 19.84
C THR A 56 0.92 6.82 20.56
N GLU A 57 0.97 6.66 21.87
CA GLU A 57 2.22 6.52 22.64
C GLU A 57 2.96 5.23 22.26
N ILE A 58 2.25 4.14 21.97
CA ILE A 58 2.84 2.91 21.41
C ILE A 58 3.48 3.21 20.04
N ALA A 59 2.74 3.83 19.13
CA ALA A 59 3.26 4.19 17.80
C ALA A 59 4.51 5.09 17.88
N VAL A 60 4.48 6.10 18.73
CA VAL A 60 5.61 7.00 18.99
C VAL A 60 6.82 6.27 19.60
N SER A 61 6.58 5.35 20.53
CA SER A 61 7.63 4.53 21.15
C SER A 61 8.31 3.64 20.13
N ARG A 62 7.53 3.02 19.23
CA ARG A 62 8.04 2.21 18.11
C ARG A 62 8.91 3.04 17.19
N HIS A 63 8.44 4.22 16.77
CA HIS A 63 9.23 5.13 15.94
C HIS A 63 10.55 5.52 16.63
N LYS A 64 10.51 5.91 17.91
CA LYS A 64 11.73 6.26 18.67
C LYS A 64 12.74 5.11 18.75
N LYS A 65 12.28 3.85 18.72
CA LYS A 65 13.14 2.68 18.77
C LYS A 65 13.75 2.32 17.40
N HIS A 66 12.99 2.44 16.33
CA HIS A 66 13.34 1.89 15.02
C HIS A 66 13.47 2.95 13.90
N GLY A 67 12.91 4.16 14.10
CA GLY A 67 12.75 5.15 13.05
C GLY A 67 14.05 5.63 12.42
N ASP A 68 15.08 5.90 13.22
CA ASP A 68 16.38 6.31 12.71
C ASP A 68 17.03 5.25 11.81
N TYR A 69 16.78 3.97 12.10
CA TYR A 69 17.30 2.86 11.31
C TYR A 69 16.47 2.61 10.05
N LEU A 70 15.14 2.57 10.18
CA LEU A 70 14.23 2.23 9.08
C LEU A 70 14.01 3.38 8.10
N ASN A 71 14.11 4.63 8.57
CA ASN A 71 13.95 5.84 7.76
C ASN A 71 12.63 5.87 6.97
N ALA A 72 11.51 5.52 7.61
CA ALA A 72 10.20 5.47 6.92
C ALA A 72 9.64 6.85 6.56
N TYR A 73 9.98 7.88 7.33
CA TYR A 73 9.32 9.19 7.28
C TYR A 73 10.21 10.31 6.76
N LYS A 74 9.64 11.16 5.90
CA LYS A 74 10.20 12.45 5.51
C LYS A 74 9.91 13.53 6.53
N SER A 75 8.72 13.54 7.10
CA SER A 75 8.27 14.54 8.07
C SER A 75 7.42 13.89 9.14
N LEU A 76 7.60 14.30 10.40
CA LEU A 76 6.90 13.77 11.57
C LEU A 76 6.44 14.92 12.49
N ASP A 77 5.29 14.73 13.15
CA ASP A 77 4.83 15.56 14.28
C ASP A 77 4.34 14.65 15.41
N LEU A 78 5.28 14.06 16.14
CA LEU A 78 4.98 13.12 17.23
C LEU A 78 4.29 13.80 18.41
N GLU A 79 4.65 15.05 18.71
CA GLU A 79 4.03 15.84 19.79
C GLU A 79 2.60 16.24 19.43
N GLY A 80 2.40 16.69 18.18
CA GLY A 80 1.06 16.97 17.65
C GLY A 80 0.17 15.74 17.63
N ALA A 81 0.70 14.57 17.26
CA ALA A 81 -0.04 13.32 17.29
C ALA A 81 -0.53 12.96 18.72
N ILE A 82 0.33 13.07 19.73
CA ILE A 82 -0.04 12.84 21.13
C ILE A 82 -1.10 13.87 21.59
N ARG A 83 -0.97 15.14 21.17
CA ARG A 83 -1.97 16.18 21.50
C ARG A 83 -3.33 15.81 20.89
N LEU A 84 -3.39 15.46 19.61
CA LEU A 84 -4.62 15.06 18.93
C LEU A 84 -5.23 13.80 19.55
N ALA A 85 -4.42 12.86 20.02
CA ALA A 85 -4.88 11.66 20.71
C ALA A 85 -5.56 12.00 22.04
N ARG A 86 -5.01 12.93 22.80
CA ARG A 86 -5.66 13.42 24.04
C ARG A 86 -6.99 14.13 23.76
N GLU A 87 -7.04 14.94 22.71
CA GLU A 87 -8.28 15.59 22.26
C GLU A 87 -9.34 14.54 21.87
N ALA A 88 -8.94 13.46 21.19
CA ALA A 88 -9.82 12.36 20.87
C ALA A 88 -10.36 11.65 22.13
N ASP A 89 -9.52 11.37 23.12
CA ASP A 89 -9.94 10.79 24.39
C ASP A 89 -10.91 11.72 25.16
N GLU A 90 -10.70 13.03 25.11
CA GLU A 90 -11.62 14.01 25.70
C GLU A 90 -13.00 14.02 25.03
N LEU A 91 -13.07 13.87 23.70
CA LEU A 91 -14.33 13.75 22.97
C LEU A 91 -15.12 12.52 23.41
N LEU A 92 -14.46 11.36 23.52
CA LEU A 92 -15.07 10.14 24.07
C LEU A 92 -15.55 10.30 25.52
N ALA A 93 -14.78 11.02 26.36
CA ALA A 93 -15.16 11.28 27.75
C ALA A 93 -16.41 12.17 27.85
N ARG A 94 -16.63 13.08 26.90
CA ARG A 94 -17.83 13.92 26.78
C ARG A 94 -19.03 13.19 26.16
N GLY A 95 -18.87 11.91 25.77
CA GLY A 95 -19.95 11.11 25.20
C GLY A 95 -20.15 11.29 23.69
N VAL A 96 -19.19 11.89 22.97
CA VAL A 96 -19.19 11.91 21.51
C VAL A 96 -18.97 10.48 21.02
N ALA A 97 -19.82 10.01 20.09
CA ALA A 97 -19.65 8.69 19.50
C ALA A 97 -18.35 8.65 18.68
N PRO A 98 -17.55 7.58 18.82
CA PRO A 98 -16.32 7.46 18.04
C PRO A 98 -16.63 7.10 16.59
N GLU A 99 -15.97 7.77 15.67
CA GLU A 99 -15.93 7.42 14.26
C GLU A 99 -15.02 6.21 14.02
N PRO A 100 -15.08 5.56 12.84
CA PRO A 100 -14.32 4.34 12.54
C PRO A 100 -12.80 4.41 12.78
N PHE A 101 -12.17 5.54 12.48
CA PHE A 101 -10.74 5.76 12.68
C PHE A 101 -10.38 6.58 13.92
N HIS A 102 -11.33 6.75 14.84
CA HIS A 102 -11.15 7.58 16.03
C HIS A 102 -9.86 7.23 16.79
N GLY A 103 -8.90 8.17 16.83
CA GLY A 103 -7.65 8.02 17.55
C GLY A 103 -6.63 7.03 16.94
N ILE A 104 -6.86 6.51 15.74
CA ILE A 104 -5.96 5.56 15.09
C ILE A 104 -4.81 6.30 14.38
N PRO A 105 -3.53 5.99 14.73
CA PRO A 105 -2.37 6.56 14.05
C PRO A 105 -2.23 6.04 12.61
N ILE A 106 -2.07 6.98 11.66
CA ILE A 106 -1.85 6.68 10.24
C ILE A 106 -0.63 7.43 9.70
N SER A 107 -0.09 6.96 8.59
CA SER A 107 0.92 7.66 7.81
C SER A 107 0.42 8.02 6.41
N ALA A 108 0.93 9.09 5.82
CA ALA A 108 0.57 9.51 4.48
C ALA A 108 1.82 9.67 3.61
N LYS A 109 1.79 9.12 2.39
CA LYS A 109 2.86 9.31 1.40
C LYS A 109 3.09 10.81 1.16
N ASP A 110 4.35 11.23 1.01
CA ASP A 110 4.71 12.65 0.86
C ASP A 110 4.35 13.24 -0.53
N LEU A 111 3.29 12.73 -1.14
CA LEU A 111 2.56 13.35 -2.24
C LEU A 111 1.23 13.96 -1.78
N TYR A 112 0.68 13.44 -0.68
CA TYR A 112 -0.58 13.95 -0.14
C TYR A 112 -0.37 15.29 0.53
N GLY A 113 -1.20 16.27 0.22
CA GLY A 113 -1.40 17.42 1.08
C GLY A 113 -1.94 16.97 2.43
N VAL A 114 -1.30 17.43 3.51
CA VAL A 114 -1.71 17.17 4.90
C VAL A 114 -1.56 18.46 5.68
N LYS A 115 -2.67 19.01 6.17
CA LYS A 115 -2.65 20.25 6.96
C LYS A 115 -1.74 20.11 8.19
N GLY A 116 -0.77 21.01 8.30
CA GLY A 116 0.23 20.99 9.38
C GLY A 116 1.55 20.34 8.99
N PHE A 117 1.67 19.74 7.80
CA PHE A 117 2.89 19.15 7.29
C PHE A 117 3.33 19.81 5.97
N PRO A 118 4.64 20.05 5.77
CA PRO A 118 5.14 20.43 4.46
C PRO A 118 5.03 19.27 3.47
N THR A 119 4.90 19.57 2.18
CA THR A 119 4.94 18.57 1.10
C THR A 119 6.21 18.78 0.27
N PHE A 120 6.96 17.69 0.03
CA PHE A 120 8.16 17.69 -0.78
C PHE A 120 8.00 16.88 -2.07
N ALA A 121 7.05 15.96 -2.13
CA ALA A 121 6.88 15.01 -3.24
C ALA A 121 8.18 14.24 -3.57
N GLY A 122 8.99 13.96 -2.55
CA GLY A 122 10.29 13.30 -2.70
C GLY A 122 11.42 14.15 -3.27
N THR A 123 11.14 15.39 -3.70
CA THR A 123 12.14 16.32 -4.29
C THR A 123 12.98 17.01 -3.21
N ALA A 124 14.10 17.59 -3.62
CA ALA A 124 15.06 18.28 -2.74
C ALA A 124 14.47 19.49 -1.98
N ARG A 125 13.43 20.13 -2.52
CA ARG A 125 12.85 21.38 -2.03
C ARG A 125 11.37 21.22 -1.71
N GLN A 126 10.92 21.85 -0.61
CA GLN A 126 9.50 21.92 -0.26
C GLN A 126 8.69 22.55 -1.38
N LEU A 127 7.55 21.94 -1.70
CA LEU A 127 6.57 22.50 -2.64
C LEU A 127 5.87 23.73 -2.04
N PRO A 128 5.23 24.57 -2.88
CA PRO A 128 4.41 25.69 -2.42
C PRO A 128 3.33 25.24 -1.42
N ASP A 129 2.95 26.13 -0.50
CA ASP A 129 1.99 25.87 0.59
C ASP A 129 0.60 25.39 0.10
N ALA A 130 0.25 25.67 -1.15
CA ALA A 130 -0.97 25.12 -1.78
C ALA A 130 -1.03 23.57 -1.70
N TRP A 131 0.13 22.92 -1.73
CA TRP A 131 0.27 21.46 -1.63
C TRP A 131 0.28 20.92 -0.19
N SER A 132 0.06 21.77 0.82
CA SER A 132 0.03 21.42 2.23
C SER A 132 -1.39 21.47 2.85
N SER A 133 -2.43 21.66 2.04
CA SER A 133 -3.83 21.50 2.43
C SER A 133 -4.22 20.02 2.39
N ASP A 134 -5.18 19.60 3.25
CA ASP A 134 -5.60 18.20 3.26
C ASP A 134 -6.08 17.75 1.87
N ALA A 135 -5.47 16.71 1.34
CA ALA A 135 -5.97 15.97 0.19
C ALA A 135 -7.33 15.33 0.53
N TRP A 136 -8.16 15.05 -0.50
CA TRP A 136 -9.49 14.49 -0.28
C TRP A 136 -9.48 13.28 0.69
N LEU A 137 -8.63 12.30 0.43
CA LEU A 137 -8.55 11.08 1.26
C LEU A 137 -8.08 11.37 2.69
N VAL A 138 -7.15 12.31 2.87
CA VAL A 138 -6.70 12.76 4.19
C VAL A 138 -7.81 13.46 4.94
N ALA A 139 -8.59 14.30 4.26
CA ALA A 139 -9.75 14.98 4.85
C ALA A 139 -10.83 13.99 5.30
N GLN A 140 -11.11 12.94 4.51
CA GLN A 140 -12.06 11.89 4.90
C GLN A 140 -11.59 11.15 6.17
N LEU A 141 -10.33 10.71 6.21
CA LEU A 141 -9.77 10.01 7.37
C LEU A 141 -9.71 10.90 8.61
N ARG A 142 -9.34 12.18 8.45
CA ARG A 142 -9.35 13.16 9.53
C ARG A 142 -10.77 13.37 10.09
N ALA A 143 -11.77 13.44 9.22
CA ALA A 143 -13.17 13.55 9.63
C ALA A 143 -13.63 12.33 10.43
N GLN A 144 -13.03 11.17 10.15
CA GLN A 144 -13.25 9.93 10.91
C GLN A 144 -12.34 9.77 12.13
N GLY A 145 -11.59 10.80 12.49
CA GLY A 145 -10.79 10.85 13.71
C GLY A 145 -9.42 10.21 13.62
N ALA A 146 -8.92 9.86 12.42
CA ALA A 146 -7.57 9.36 12.23
C ALA A 146 -6.51 10.42 12.60
N ILE A 147 -5.39 9.98 13.15
CA ILE A 147 -4.27 10.82 13.53
C ILE A 147 -3.11 10.60 12.57
N THR A 148 -2.87 11.54 11.67
CA THR A 148 -1.66 11.50 10.82
C THR A 148 -0.44 11.85 11.66
N ILE A 149 0.46 10.88 11.88
CA ILE A 149 1.68 11.09 12.66
C ILE A 149 2.83 11.65 11.82
N GLY A 150 2.79 11.45 10.51
CA GLY A 150 3.84 11.88 9.62
C GLY A 150 3.60 11.56 8.15
N LYS A 151 4.49 12.11 7.32
CA LYS A 151 4.53 11.87 5.89
C LYS A 151 5.70 10.94 5.54
N THR A 152 5.38 9.81 4.91
CA THR A 152 6.37 8.79 4.56
C THR A 152 7.14 9.17 3.30
N HIS A 153 8.37 8.66 3.19
CA HIS A 153 9.18 8.81 1.99
C HIS A 153 8.46 8.30 0.73
N THR A 154 8.69 9.00 -0.35
CA THR A 154 8.28 8.63 -1.72
C THR A 154 9.46 8.79 -2.68
N VAL A 155 9.45 8.07 -3.77
CA VAL A 155 10.30 8.39 -4.92
C VAL A 155 9.89 9.77 -5.46
N GLU A 156 10.85 10.55 -5.93
CA GLU A 156 10.64 11.91 -6.43
C GLU A 156 9.52 11.93 -7.48
N PHE A 157 8.49 12.75 -7.25
CA PHE A 157 7.25 12.85 -8.04
C PHE A 157 6.59 11.50 -8.34
N ALA A 158 6.73 10.51 -7.44
CA ALA A 158 6.23 9.14 -7.62
C ALA A 158 6.80 8.40 -8.85
N PHE A 159 7.80 8.93 -9.53
CA PHE A 159 8.25 8.44 -10.82
C PHE A 159 9.34 7.37 -10.69
N GLY A 160 9.05 6.25 -10.02
CA GLY A 160 9.93 5.10 -9.89
C GLY A 160 9.37 4.00 -9.00
N ALA A 161 9.73 2.74 -9.30
CA ALA A 161 9.20 1.54 -8.64
C ALA A 161 10.11 0.94 -7.57
N VAL A 162 11.41 1.28 -7.59
CA VAL A 162 12.40 0.64 -6.70
C VAL A 162 12.50 1.29 -5.31
N GLY A 163 11.91 2.47 -5.12
CA GLY A 163 11.84 3.10 -3.80
C GLY A 163 13.05 3.95 -3.41
N ILE A 164 13.99 4.19 -4.32
CA ILE A 164 15.16 5.02 -4.05
C ILE A 164 14.79 6.51 -4.06
N ASN A 165 15.20 7.22 -3.01
CA ASN A 165 15.15 8.67 -2.97
C ASN A 165 16.58 9.22 -2.75
N PRO A 166 17.16 9.92 -3.73
CA PRO A 166 18.54 10.42 -3.66
C PRO A 166 18.70 11.64 -2.75
N HIS A 167 17.62 12.36 -2.43
CA HIS A 167 17.66 13.59 -1.68
C HIS A 167 17.56 13.37 -0.16
N TRP A 168 16.76 12.37 0.27
CA TRP A 168 16.39 12.20 1.66
C TRP A 168 16.76 10.83 2.23
N GLY A 169 17.40 10.00 1.42
CA GLY A 169 17.73 8.62 1.75
C GLY A 169 16.57 7.65 1.46
N THR A 170 16.95 6.41 1.23
CA THR A 170 16.02 5.33 0.93
C THR A 170 15.62 4.62 2.22
N PRO A 171 14.32 4.40 2.49
CA PRO A 171 13.90 3.59 3.62
C PRO A 171 14.48 2.17 3.53
N ARG A 172 14.79 1.58 4.67
CA ARG A 172 15.31 0.21 4.70
C ARG A 172 14.17 -0.79 4.63
N ASN A 173 14.36 -1.82 3.84
CA ASN A 173 13.46 -2.96 3.88
C ASN A 173 13.56 -3.65 5.26
N PRO A 174 12.45 -3.84 5.99
CA PRO A 174 12.50 -4.38 7.36
C PRO A 174 12.88 -5.87 7.44
N TRP A 175 12.90 -6.60 6.31
CA TRP A 175 13.19 -8.02 6.26
C TRP A 175 14.68 -8.36 6.23
N ASP A 176 15.56 -7.39 5.96
CA ASP A 176 17.01 -7.61 6.00
C ASP A 176 17.72 -6.59 6.91
N GLU A 177 18.15 -7.04 8.08
CA GLU A 177 18.88 -6.18 9.03
C GLU A 177 20.34 -5.93 8.63
N LYS A 178 20.91 -6.78 7.76
CA LYS A 178 22.33 -6.74 7.40
C LYS A 178 22.58 -5.93 6.14
N VAL A 179 21.74 -6.14 5.12
CA VAL A 179 21.87 -5.49 3.83
C VAL A 179 20.79 -4.43 3.67
N HIS A 180 21.19 -3.23 3.24
CA HIS A 180 20.22 -2.19 2.91
C HIS A 180 19.56 -2.52 1.58
N ARG A 181 18.43 -3.22 1.62
CA ARG A 181 17.61 -3.54 0.45
C ARG A 181 16.54 -2.50 0.22
N ILE A 182 16.12 -2.35 -1.04
CA ILE A 182 15.01 -1.46 -1.40
C ILE A 182 13.70 -1.93 -0.79
N PRO A 183 12.80 -1.00 -0.39
CA PRO A 183 11.47 -1.33 0.09
C PRO A 183 10.40 -1.42 -1.02
N GLY A 184 10.80 -1.19 -2.29
CA GLY A 184 9.85 -0.94 -3.37
C GLY A 184 9.28 0.48 -3.32
N GLY A 185 8.67 0.89 -4.43
CA GLY A 185 8.17 2.26 -4.58
C GLY A 185 7.01 2.35 -5.60
N SER A 186 6.54 3.55 -5.76
CA SER A 186 7.03 4.83 -5.23
C SER A 186 6.62 5.13 -3.77
N SER A 187 5.65 4.43 -3.16
CA SER A 187 5.24 4.63 -1.75
C SER A 187 6.22 3.92 -0.80
N CYS A 188 7.52 4.29 -0.88
CA CYS A 188 8.63 3.52 -0.32
C CYS A 188 8.68 3.49 1.22
N GLY A 189 8.18 4.51 1.90
CA GLY A 189 8.09 4.51 3.36
C GLY A 189 6.82 3.87 3.92
N ALA A 190 5.82 3.59 3.08
CA ALA A 190 4.49 3.17 3.54
C ALA A 190 4.51 1.80 4.25
N GLY A 191 4.94 0.73 3.56
CA GLY A 191 5.03 -0.60 4.16
C GLY A 191 6.03 -0.67 5.32
N VAL A 192 7.11 0.15 5.25
CA VAL A 192 8.11 0.26 6.32
C VAL A 192 7.49 0.85 7.60
N SER A 193 6.64 1.89 7.49
CA SER A 193 5.95 2.50 8.65
C SER A 193 4.98 1.54 9.36
N LEU A 194 4.37 0.62 8.60
CA LEU A 194 3.49 -0.42 9.15
C LEU A 194 4.29 -1.44 9.98
N TRP A 195 5.41 -1.93 9.47
CA TRP A 195 6.30 -2.84 10.22
C TRP A 195 7.04 -2.14 11.35
N GLU A 196 7.42 -0.88 11.19
CA GLU A 196 7.92 -0.07 12.29
C GLU A 196 6.92 -0.04 13.45
N GLY A 197 5.62 -0.19 13.17
CA GLY A 197 4.55 -0.13 14.15
C GLY A 197 4.16 1.29 14.55
N SER A 198 4.59 2.29 13.79
CA SER A 198 4.25 3.70 14.00
C SER A 198 2.95 4.11 13.31
N ALA A 199 2.48 3.31 12.34
CA ALA A 199 1.19 3.51 11.69
C ALA A 199 0.40 2.20 11.58
N PHE A 200 -0.92 2.31 11.57
CA PHE A 200 -1.85 1.19 11.43
C PHE A 200 -2.50 1.15 10.05
N LEU A 201 -2.42 2.24 9.32
CA LEU A 201 -2.76 2.40 7.91
C LEU A 201 -1.72 3.34 7.28
N ALA A 202 -1.23 3.02 6.09
CA ALA A 202 -0.31 3.86 5.36
C ALA A 202 -0.91 4.24 4.00
N LEU A 203 -1.14 5.55 3.75
CA LEU A 203 -1.66 6.02 2.47
C LEU A 203 -0.58 5.98 1.40
N GLY A 204 -0.94 5.48 0.22
CA GLY A 204 -0.13 5.40 -0.97
C GLY A 204 -0.86 5.89 -2.21
N SER A 205 -0.15 5.97 -3.33
CA SER A 205 -0.71 6.18 -4.67
C SER A 205 -0.16 5.14 -5.64
N ASP A 206 -0.91 4.80 -6.67
CA ASP A 206 -0.55 3.75 -7.63
C ASP A 206 -0.87 4.20 -9.05
N THR A 207 0.16 4.45 -9.84
CA THR A 207 0.11 4.84 -11.26
C THR A 207 0.52 3.67 -12.16
N GLY A 208 1.48 2.86 -11.71
CA GLY A 208 1.99 1.69 -12.40
C GLY A 208 2.33 0.53 -11.47
N GLY A 209 1.92 0.60 -10.18
CA GLY A 209 2.24 -0.41 -9.17
C GLY A 209 2.66 0.18 -7.83
N SER A 210 2.61 1.50 -7.66
CA SER A 210 3.27 2.19 -6.54
C SER A 210 2.61 2.01 -5.16
N ILE A 211 1.51 1.26 -5.02
CA ILE A 211 1.00 0.68 -3.77
C ILE A 211 1.41 -0.79 -3.69
N ARG A 212 1.21 -1.54 -4.77
CA ARG A 212 1.35 -2.99 -4.81
C ARG A 212 2.80 -3.45 -4.73
N ILE A 213 3.72 -2.78 -5.44
CA ILE A 213 5.15 -3.10 -5.43
C ILE A 213 5.75 -2.95 -4.02
N PRO A 214 5.61 -1.79 -3.33
CA PRO A 214 6.12 -1.68 -1.97
C PRO A 214 5.39 -2.60 -0.99
N ALA A 215 4.11 -2.92 -1.20
CA ALA A 215 3.42 -3.92 -0.40
C ALA A 215 4.05 -5.31 -0.56
N ALA A 216 4.28 -5.77 -1.80
CA ALA A 216 4.95 -7.04 -2.06
C ALA A 216 6.36 -7.10 -1.45
N MET A 217 7.17 -6.07 -1.68
CA MET A 217 8.56 -6.03 -1.23
C MET A 217 8.73 -5.89 0.28
N THR A 218 7.73 -5.35 0.98
CA THR A 218 7.75 -5.22 2.44
C THR A 218 6.89 -6.26 3.16
N GLY A 219 6.23 -7.17 2.45
CA GLY A 219 5.38 -8.20 3.06
C GLY A 219 4.14 -7.62 3.75
N THR A 220 3.50 -6.63 3.11
CA THR A 220 2.25 -6.01 3.56
C THR A 220 1.16 -6.22 2.51
N VAL A 221 -0.08 -5.88 2.83
CA VAL A 221 -1.19 -5.88 1.88
C VAL A 221 -1.27 -4.52 1.20
N GLY A 222 -1.44 -4.50 -0.13
CA GLY A 222 -1.60 -3.27 -0.91
C GLY A 222 -2.86 -3.33 -1.75
N HIS A 223 -3.77 -2.38 -1.57
CA HIS A 223 -5.02 -2.30 -2.34
C HIS A 223 -4.99 -1.13 -3.31
N LYS A 224 -4.89 -1.45 -4.60
CA LYS A 224 -5.08 -0.51 -5.71
C LYS A 224 -6.54 -0.54 -6.15
N LEU A 225 -7.24 0.57 -5.98
CA LEU A 225 -8.61 0.75 -6.45
C LEU A 225 -8.69 0.81 -7.99
N THR A 226 -9.85 0.57 -8.51
CA THR A 226 -10.21 1.00 -9.88
C THR A 226 -9.85 2.48 -10.05
N CYS A 227 -9.20 2.84 -11.17
CA CYS A 227 -8.85 4.23 -11.45
C CYS A 227 -10.12 5.10 -11.46
N GLY A 228 -10.06 6.25 -10.77
CA GLY A 228 -11.20 7.16 -10.63
C GLY A 228 -12.27 6.75 -9.60
N ARG A 229 -12.10 5.63 -8.88
CA ARG A 229 -13.03 5.23 -7.79
C ARG A 229 -13.07 6.28 -6.68
N TRP A 230 -11.91 6.77 -6.25
CA TRP A 230 -11.79 7.86 -5.29
C TRP A 230 -11.08 9.06 -5.91
N PRO A 231 -11.44 10.29 -5.51
CA PRO A 231 -10.75 11.50 -5.96
C PRO A 231 -9.27 11.52 -5.58
N VAL A 232 -8.45 12.06 -6.47
CA VAL A 232 -7.01 12.28 -6.26
C VAL A 232 -6.69 13.73 -5.87
N ASP A 233 -7.71 14.54 -5.57
CA ASP A 233 -7.59 15.96 -5.23
C ASP A 233 -6.64 16.17 -4.05
N GLY A 234 -5.70 17.10 -4.21
CA GLY A 234 -4.69 17.42 -3.21
C GLY A 234 -3.53 16.45 -3.12
N VAL A 235 -3.43 15.49 -4.05
CA VAL A 235 -2.25 14.62 -4.23
C VAL A 235 -1.41 15.16 -5.39
N VAL A 236 -0.10 15.32 -5.18
CA VAL A 236 0.83 15.71 -6.25
C VAL A 236 0.81 14.64 -7.34
N PRO A 237 0.41 14.98 -8.59
CA PRO A 237 0.17 14.00 -9.62
C PRO A 237 1.47 13.48 -10.25
N LEU A 238 1.46 12.22 -10.69
CA LEU A 238 2.37 11.68 -11.68
C LEU A 238 1.68 11.59 -13.04
N SER A 239 0.45 11.07 -13.07
CA SER A 239 -0.32 10.88 -14.29
C SER A 239 -1.81 11.13 -14.03
N SER A 240 -2.38 12.13 -14.67
CA SER A 240 -3.82 12.42 -14.58
C SER A 240 -4.68 11.29 -15.16
N THR A 241 -4.13 10.49 -16.07
CA THR A 241 -4.81 9.37 -16.71
C THR A 241 -4.81 8.10 -15.86
N MET A 242 -3.72 7.84 -15.09
CA MET A 242 -3.51 6.53 -14.45
C MET A 242 -3.44 6.58 -12.92
N ASP A 243 -3.33 7.76 -12.31
CA ASP A 243 -3.18 7.86 -10.85
C ASP A 243 -4.41 7.32 -10.13
N SER A 244 -4.16 6.52 -9.10
CA SER A 244 -5.14 6.11 -8.12
C SER A 244 -4.58 6.26 -6.72
N VAL A 245 -5.45 6.53 -5.75
CA VAL A 245 -5.14 6.60 -4.32
C VAL A 245 -5.58 5.32 -3.64
N GLY A 246 -4.98 5.00 -2.50
CA GLY A 246 -5.32 3.81 -1.72
C GLY A 246 -4.40 3.68 -0.52
N GLY A 247 -4.23 2.45 -0.02
CA GLY A 247 -3.45 2.20 1.17
C GLY A 247 -2.70 0.88 1.18
N LEU A 248 -1.68 0.87 2.04
CA LEU A 248 -1.03 -0.36 2.49
C LEU A 248 -1.52 -0.65 3.91
N THR A 249 -1.72 -1.92 4.20
CA THR A 249 -2.22 -2.43 5.49
C THR A 249 -1.49 -3.70 5.89
N ARG A 250 -1.71 -4.19 7.11
CA ARG A 250 -1.10 -5.43 7.60
C ARG A 250 -1.91 -6.67 7.27
N SER A 251 -3.18 -6.48 6.91
CA SER A 251 -4.11 -7.56 6.52
C SER A 251 -5.11 -7.08 5.48
N VAL A 252 -5.75 -8.02 4.79
CA VAL A 252 -6.87 -7.70 3.89
C VAL A 252 -8.10 -7.23 4.69
N GLU A 253 -8.28 -7.72 5.92
CA GLU A 253 -9.34 -7.20 6.79
C GLU A 253 -9.17 -5.71 7.07
N ASP A 254 -7.93 -5.25 7.31
CA ASP A 254 -7.62 -3.82 7.47
C ASP A 254 -7.88 -3.02 6.19
N ALA A 255 -7.52 -3.57 5.01
CA ALA A 255 -7.80 -2.94 3.73
C ALA A 255 -9.31 -2.82 3.47
N ALA A 256 -10.07 -3.85 3.81
CA ALA A 256 -11.53 -3.86 3.69
C ALA A 256 -12.18 -2.90 4.69
N TYR A 257 -11.69 -2.85 5.94
CA TYR A 257 -12.15 -1.88 6.93
C TYR A 257 -11.94 -0.44 6.47
N PHE A 258 -10.74 -0.15 5.96
CA PHE A 258 -10.40 1.14 5.38
C PHE A 258 -11.31 1.49 4.18
N PHE A 259 -11.49 0.56 3.25
CA PHE A 259 -12.37 0.76 2.10
C PHE A 259 -13.82 1.04 2.54
N GLY A 260 -14.39 0.19 3.40
CA GLY A 260 -15.76 0.33 3.89
C GLY A 260 -16.02 1.64 4.65
N ALA A 261 -14.99 2.18 5.32
CA ALA A 261 -15.09 3.44 6.04
C ALA A 261 -15.09 4.67 5.11
N ILE A 262 -14.35 4.60 3.98
CA ILE A 262 -14.10 5.76 3.12
C ILE A 262 -14.97 5.76 1.87
N ASP A 263 -15.29 4.58 1.32
CA ASP A 263 -16.03 4.51 0.07
C ASP A 263 -17.45 5.09 0.21
N PRO A 264 -17.84 6.05 -0.66
CA PRO A 264 -19.16 6.71 -0.56
C PRO A 264 -20.36 5.76 -0.66
N ALA A 265 -20.18 4.57 -1.25
CA ALA A 265 -21.25 3.57 -1.35
C ALA A 265 -21.50 2.85 -0.01
N TRP A 266 -20.57 2.92 0.92
CA TRP A 266 -20.63 2.22 2.20
C TRP A 266 -20.68 3.15 3.41
N GLY A 267 -19.60 3.82 3.78
CA GLY A 267 -19.51 4.70 4.92
C GLY A 267 -19.64 4.01 6.29
N ASP A 268 -19.74 2.67 6.29
CA ASP A 268 -19.82 1.80 7.47
C ASP A 268 -18.92 0.57 7.27
N PRO A 269 -17.73 0.55 7.88
CA PRO A 269 -16.77 -0.52 7.69
C PRO A 269 -17.21 -1.86 8.29
N GLU A 270 -18.00 -1.85 9.36
CA GLU A 270 -18.50 -3.07 9.97
C GLU A 270 -19.59 -3.73 9.10
N ALA A 271 -20.50 -2.93 8.55
CA ALA A 271 -21.48 -3.43 7.58
C ALA A 271 -20.80 -3.97 6.33
N PHE A 272 -19.75 -3.30 5.82
CA PHE A 272 -18.98 -3.78 4.69
C PHE A 272 -18.27 -5.11 4.99
N LEU A 273 -17.57 -5.21 6.11
CA LEU A 273 -16.91 -6.46 6.54
C LEU A 273 -17.91 -7.61 6.69
N GLN A 274 -19.09 -7.36 7.25
CA GLN A 274 -20.15 -8.37 7.34
C GLN A 274 -20.61 -8.84 5.96
N HIS A 275 -20.77 -7.90 5.02
CA HIS A 275 -21.17 -8.20 3.64
C HIS A 275 -20.18 -9.11 2.94
N ILE A 276 -18.88 -8.77 2.95
CA ILE A 276 -17.85 -9.52 2.22
C ILE A 276 -17.44 -10.83 2.89
N THR A 277 -17.71 -10.99 4.19
CA THR A 277 -17.37 -12.21 4.96
C THR A 277 -18.20 -13.45 4.55
N ALA A 278 -19.28 -13.26 3.81
CA ALA A 278 -20.14 -14.37 3.36
C ALA A 278 -19.52 -15.22 2.23
N THR A 279 -18.49 -14.75 1.55
CA THR A 279 -17.80 -15.43 0.45
C THR A 279 -17.10 -16.70 0.96
N LYS A 280 -17.24 -17.81 0.23
CA LYS A 280 -16.63 -19.10 0.59
C LYS A 280 -15.53 -19.48 -0.40
N PRO A 281 -14.46 -20.19 0.01
CA PRO A 281 -13.41 -20.64 -0.89
C PRO A 281 -13.95 -21.41 -2.11
N SER A 282 -14.96 -22.28 -1.91
CA SER A 282 -15.55 -23.08 -2.99
C SER A 282 -16.35 -22.29 -4.03
N SER A 283 -16.65 -21.03 -3.77
CA SER A 283 -17.27 -20.13 -4.76
C SER A 283 -16.27 -19.29 -5.53
N LEU A 284 -14.98 -19.34 -5.15
CA LEU A 284 -13.94 -18.56 -5.81
C LEU A 284 -13.36 -19.32 -7.01
N ARG A 285 -13.16 -18.57 -8.07
CA ARG A 285 -12.40 -18.99 -9.25
C ARG A 285 -11.22 -18.06 -9.46
N ILE A 286 -10.04 -18.61 -9.63
CA ILE A 286 -8.81 -17.90 -9.94
C ILE A 286 -8.28 -18.38 -11.29
N ALA A 287 -7.87 -17.46 -12.13
CA ALA A 287 -7.33 -17.75 -13.45
C ALA A 287 -5.86 -17.35 -13.53
N LEU A 288 -5.02 -18.29 -13.99
CA LEU A 288 -3.62 -18.02 -14.31
C LEU A 288 -3.55 -17.61 -15.79
N PRO A 289 -3.18 -16.35 -16.09
CA PRO A 289 -2.99 -15.93 -17.47
C PRO A 289 -1.68 -16.51 -18.03
N SER A 290 -1.75 -17.11 -19.23
CA SER A 290 -0.55 -17.48 -19.99
C SER A 290 0.05 -16.22 -20.61
N CYS A 291 1.11 -15.69 -20.01
CA CYS A 291 1.76 -14.44 -20.42
C CYS A 291 3.24 -14.44 -20.05
N LEU A 292 4.00 -13.54 -20.66
CA LEU A 292 5.44 -13.40 -20.43
C LEU A 292 5.83 -13.05 -18.99
N ILE A 293 4.90 -12.56 -18.16
CA ILE A 293 5.14 -12.31 -16.73
C ILE A 293 5.46 -13.62 -16.01
N TRP A 294 4.71 -14.69 -16.29
CA TRP A 294 4.95 -16.00 -15.70
C TRP A 294 6.17 -16.70 -16.33
N ASP A 295 6.38 -16.53 -17.63
CA ASP A 295 7.53 -17.14 -18.34
C ASP A 295 8.86 -16.60 -17.81
N ASP A 296 8.92 -15.32 -17.45
CA ASP A 296 10.11 -14.64 -16.93
C ASP A 296 10.19 -14.59 -15.40
N CYS A 297 9.21 -15.17 -14.68
CA CYS A 297 9.18 -15.16 -13.22
C CYS A 297 10.26 -16.11 -12.66
N PRO A 298 11.17 -15.64 -11.77
CA PRO A 298 12.14 -16.49 -11.11
C PRO A 298 11.49 -17.67 -10.37
N ASN A 299 12.20 -18.82 -10.38
CA ASN A 299 11.65 -20.07 -9.84
C ASN A 299 11.34 -20.00 -8.33
N ASP A 300 12.15 -19.31 -7.55
CA ASP A 300 11.95 -19.11 -6.11
C ASP A 300 10.67 -18.30 -5.83
N ILE A 301 10.41 -17.23 -6.61
CA ILE A 301 9.19 -16.43 -6.51
C ILE A 301 7.98 -17.24 -6.98
N SER A 302 8.06 -17.85 -8.18
CA SER A 302 6.95 -18.60 -8.73
C SER A 302 6.57 -19.82 -7.88
N ALA A 303 7.55 -20.51 -7.27
CA ALA A 303 7.31 -21.63 -6.39
C ALA A 303 6.49 -21.26 -5.14
N GLN A 304 6.77 -20.12 -4.51
CA GLN A 304 5.99 -19.64 -3.36
C GLN A 304 4.54 -19.36 -3.74
N ILE A 305 4.35 -18.75 -4.92
CA ILE A 305 3.00 -18.46 -5.40
C ILE A 305 2.26 -19.75 -5.73
N HIS A 306 2.87 -20.68 -6.46
CA HIS A 306 2.22 -21.97 -6.78
C HIS A 306 1.91 -22.78 -5.54
N ALA A 307 2.77 -22.79 -4.51
CA ALA A 307 2.46 -23.44 -3.24
C ALA A 307 1.21 -22.83 -2.58
N ALA A 308 1.08 -21.50 -2.56
CA ALA A 308 -0.12 -20.84 -2.05
C ALA A 308 -1.37 -21.17 -2.88
N LEU A 309 -1.26 -21.27 -4.20
CA LEU A 309 -2.37 -21.66 -5.08
C LEU A 309 -2.79 -23.12 -4.82
N ASP A 310 -1.86 -24.02 -4.57
CA ASP A 310 -2.15 -25.42 -4.23
C ASP A 310 -2.85 -25.54 -2.86
N GLU A 311 -2.46 -24.72 -1.87
CA GLU A 311 -3.17 -24.60 -0.58
C GLU A 311 -4.63 -24.14 -0.79
N LEU A 312 -4.85 -23.15 -1.68
CA LEU A 312 -6.19 -22.65 -2.00
C LEU A 312 -7.06 -23.70 -2.72
N GLU A 313 -6.50 -24.47 -3.64
CA GLU A 313 -7.21 -25.58 -4.27
C GLU A 313 -7.61 -26.65 -3.24
N ALA A 314 -6.75 -26.93 -2.26
CA ALA A 314 -7.04 -27.88 -1.20
C ALA A 314 -8.25 -27.51 -0.32
N VAL A 315 -8.58 -26.21 -0.23
CA VAL A 315 -9.77 -25.71 0.48
C VAL A 315 -10.95 -25.42 -0.45
N GLY A 316 -10.83 -25.74 -1.75
CA GLY A 316 -11.93 -25.74 -2.71
C GLY A 316 -11.97 -24.56 -3.68
N VAL A 317 -10.98 -23.67 -3.68
CA VAL A 317 -10.85 -22.64 -4.72
C VAL A 317 -10.59 -23.31 -6.08
N GLN A 318 -11.30 -22.89 -7.12
CA GLN A 318 -11.13 -23.44 -8.46
C GLN A 318 -10.04 -22.68 -9.21
N ARG A 319 -9.07 -23.41 -9.78
CA ARG A 319 -7.99 -22.84 -10.60
C ARG A 319 -8.23 -23.16 -12.08
N THR A 320 -8.12 -22.14 -12.93
CA THR A 320 -8.27 -22.22 -14.39
C THR A 320 -7.09 -21.51 -15.06
N ASN A 321 -6.97 -21.65 -16.38
CA ASN A 321 -6.02 -20.90 -17.18
C ASN A 321 -6.79 -20.03 -18.19
N VAL A 322 -6.24 -18.86 -18.50
CA VAL A 322 -6.80 -17.92 -19.47
C VAL A 322 -5.68 -17.40 -20.39
N ASP A 323 -6.02 -16.98 -21.59
CA ASP A 323 -5.08 -16.27 -22.48
C ASP A 323 -4.72 -14.91 -21.85
N GLY A 324 -3.43 -14.71 -21.62
CA GLY A 324 -2.88 -13.48 -21.01
C GLY A 324 -2.22 -12.53 -22.01
N SER A 325 -2.36 -12.76 -23.32
CA SER A 325 -1.72 -11.94 -24.36
C SER A 325 -2.07 -10.45 -24.27
N LEU A 326 -3.26 -10.11 -23.76
CA LEU A 326 -3.67 -8.74 -23.52
C LEU A 326 -2.84 -8.04 -22.40
N LEU A 327 -2.32 -8.80 -21.44
CA LEU A 327 -1.40 -8.25 -20.42
C LEU A 327 -0.05 -7.88 -21.04
N ASP A 328 0.44 -8.72 -21.98
CA ASP A 328 1.68 -8.43 -22.70
C ASP A 328 1.53 -7.23 -23.64
N GLU A 329 0.38 -7.11 -24.33
CA GLU A 329 0.03 -5.94 -25.13
C GLU A 329 -0.04 -4.66 -24.28
N ALA A 330 -0.68 -4.72 -23.12
CA ALA A 330 -0.78 -3.61 -22.17
C ALA A 330 0.60 -3.19 -21.62
N PHE A 331 1.49 -4.15 -21.33
CA PHE A 331 2.87 -3.84 -20.92
C PHE A 331 3.67 -3.18 -22.04
N ASP A 332 3.54 -3.67 -23.26
CA ASP A 332 4.18 -3.08 -24.43
C ASP A 332 3.70 -1.64 -24.69
N HIS A 333 2.42 -1.40 -24.52
CA HIS A 333 1.85 -0.06 -24.62
C HIS A 333 2.38 0.85 -23.50
N TYR A 334 2.39 0.39 -22.23
CA TYR A 334 2.96 1.15 -21.09
C TYR A 334 4.40 1.61 -21.39
N ARG A 335 5.23 0.73 -21.93
CA ARG A 335 6.62 1.05 -22.23
C ARG A 335 6.81 2.07 -23.34
N ARG A 336 5.93 2.07 -24.34
CA ARG A 336 6.06 2.88 -25.58
C ARG A 336 5.28 4.19 -25.51
N SER A 337 4.19 4.23 -24.75
CA SER A 337 3.26 5.35 -24.76
C SER A 337 3.82 6.64 -24.15
N GLY A 338 4.71 6.53 -23.16
CA GLY A 338 5.23 7.69 -22.46
C GLY A 338 4.21 8.50 -21.65
N ILE A 339 2.94 8.06 -21.55
CA ILE A 339 1.83 8.82 -20.96
C ILE A 339 2.21 9.46 -19.63
N ALA A 340 2.71 8.66 -18.66
CA ALA A 340 3.06 9.18 -17.34
C ALA A 340 4.19 10.23 -17.38
N GLY A 341 5.18 10.06 -18.26
CA GLY A 341 6.25 11.03 -18.44
C GLY A 341 5.76 12.35 -19.01
N THR A 342 4.94 12.28 -20.06
CA THR A 342 4.32 13.43 -20.71
C THR A 342 3.45 14.23 -19.73
N GLU A 343 2.59 13.56 -18.98
CA GLU A 343 1.69 14.21 -18.00
C GLU A 343 2.45 14.79 -16.81
N CYS A 344 3.46 14.08 -16.30
CA CYS A 344 4.33 14.60 -15.21
C CYS A 344 5.09 15.85 -15.66
N LYS A 345 5.66 15.83 -16.86
CA LYS A 345 6.37 17.00 -17.43
C LYS A 345 5.43 18.19 -17.56
N ALA A 346 4.25 17.97 -18.14
CA ALA A 346 3.26 19.04 -18.31
C ALA A 346 2.82 19.63 -16.97
N PHE A 347 2.59 18.80 -15.95
CA PHE A 347 2.29 19.25 -14.60
C PHE A 347 3.42 20.12 -14.03
N LEU A 348 4.67 19.66 -14.16
CA LEU A 348 5.83 20.43 -13.67
C LEU A 348 5.99 21.76 -14.41
N GLU A 349 5.83 21.77 -15.73
CA GLU A 349 5.91 23.01 -16.53
C GLU A 349 4.84 24.04 -16.14
N GLN A 350 3.63 23.58 -15.80
CA GLN A 350 2.50 24.46 -15.48
C GLN A 350 2.50 24.91 -14.02
N GLU A 351 2.70 24.00 -13.07
CA GLU A 351 2.48 24.24 -11.65
C GLU A 351 3.79 24.44 -10.87
N LEU A 352 4.88 23.82 -11.31
CA LEU A 352 6.16 23.76 -10.58
C LEU A 352 7.38 23.96 -11.52
N PRO A 353 7.41 24.99 -12.37
CA PRO A 353 8.48 25.14 -13.38
C PRO A 353 9.88 25.23 -12.77
N GLU A 354 10.03 25.80 -11.59
CA GLU A 354 11.33 25.91 -10.91
C GLU A 354 11.84 24.56 -10.36
N TRP A 355 11.02 23.50 -10.35
CA TRP A 355 11.44 22.17 -9.93
C TRP A 355 12.08 21.38 -11.06
N LEU A 356 11.80 21.69 -12.33
CA LEU A 356 12.41 21.03 -13.48
C LEU A 356 13.95 21.10 -13.46
N ASP A 357 14.51 22.22 -12.96
CA ASP A 357 15.94 22.43 -12.88
C ASP A 357 16.63 21.65 -11.75
N ILE A 358 15.84 21.07 -10.82
CA ILE A 358 16.38 20.40 -9.62
C ILE A 358 15.98 18.93 -9.50
N VAL A 359 15.20 18.40 -10.45
CA VAL A 359 14.88 16.95 -10.46
C VAL A 359 16.16 16.13 -10.61
N HIS A 360 16.20 15.02 -9.89
CA HIS A 360 17.36 14.14 -9.97
C HIS A 360 17.45 13.44 -11.34
N PRO A 361 18.66 13.16 -11.86
CA PRO A 361 18.84 12.50 -13.16
C PRO A 361 18.10 11.18 -13.34
N THR A 362 17.82 10.42 -12.27
CA THR A 362 17.00 9.19 -12.33
C THR A 362 15.60 9.42 -12.90
N ILE A 363 15.10 10.66 -12.83
CA ILE A 363 13.79 11.07 -13.32
C ILE A 363 13.94 12.03 -14.49
N GLY A 364 14.91 12.95 -14.41
CA GLY A 364 15.13 14.02 -15.39
C GLY A 364 15.22 13.50 -16.83
N HIS A 365 15.96 12.43 -17.06
CA HIS A 365 16.10 11.85 -18.41
C HIS A 365 14.78 11.34 -19.00
N ARG A 366 13.82 10.89 -18.16
CA ARG A 366 12.47 10.48 -18.61
C ARG A 366 11.60 11.69 -18.93
N LEU A 367 11.75 12.77 -18.18
CA LEU A 367 11.06 14.04 -18.46
C LEU A 367 11.62 14.71 -19.71
N GLU A 368 12.94 14.65 -19.93
CA GLU A 368 13.59 15.16 -21.17
C GLU A 368 13.12 14.40 -22.40
N ALA A 369 12.94 13.07 -22.28
CA ALA A 369 12.47 12.23 -23.37
C ALA A 369 10.94 12.29 -23.60
N ALA A 370 10.19 12.94 -22.70
CA ALA A 370 8.74 13.01 -22.78
C ALA A 370 8.27 14.07 -23.80
N ASP A 371 7.30 13.69 -24.62
CA ASP A 371 6.68 14.56 -25.61
C ASP A 371 5.74 15.59 -24.98
N PRO A 372 5.42 16.72 -25.63
CA PRO A 372 4.40 17.65 -25.16
C PRO A 372 2.99 17.04 -25.20
N LEU A 373 2.10 17.45 -24.29
CA LEU A 373 0.66 17.07 -24.33
C LEU A 373 -0.02 17.40 -25.67
N SER A 374 0.49 18.41 -26.39
CA SER A 374 -0.03 18.82 -27.70
C SER A 374 0.43 17.92 -28.85
N ASP A 375 1.32 16.96 -28.59
CA ASP A 375 1.79 16.05 -29.61
C ASP A 375 0.65 15.10 -30.02
N PRO A 376 0.38 14.92 -31.33
CA PRO A 376 -0.61 13.95 -31.80
C PRO A 376 -0.36 12.51 -31.32
N ASP A 377 0.90 12.11 -31.12
CA ASP A 377 1.26 10.78 -30.66
C ASP A 377 0.81 10.53 -29.21
N TYR A 378 0.79 11.57 -28.37
CA TYR A 378 0.19 11.48 -27.02
C TYR A 378 -1.32 11.17 -27.08
N ALA A 379 -2.06 11.86 -27.96
CA ALA A 379 -3.52 11.58 -28.12
C ALA A 379 -3.76 10.14 -28.60
N VAL A 380 -2.95 9.65 -29.55
CA VAL A 380 -2.99 8.26 -30.02
C VAL A 380 -2.68 7.28 -28.89
N ALA A 381 -1.70 7.60 -28.02
CA ALA A 381 -1.35 6.76 -26.89
C ALA A 381 -2.49 6.68 -25.86
N VAL A 382 -3.17 7.78 -25.59
CA VAL A 382 -4.34 7.81 -24.67
C VAL A 382 -5.55 7.06 -25.30
N ASP A 383 -5.80 7.22 -26.58
CA ASP A 383 -6.86 6.47 -27.29
C ASP A 383 -6.61 4.96 -27.22
N GLU A 384 -5.35 4.53 -27.39
CA GLU A 384 -4.98 3.12 -27.28
C GLU A 384 -5.12 2.60 -25.85
N HIS A 385 -4.78 3.42 -24.83
CA HIS A 385 -5.05 3.10 -23.43
C HIS A 385 -6.55 2.86 -23.19
N HIS A 386 -7.43 3.75 -23.71
CA HIS A 386 -8.88 3.57 -23.59
C HIS A 386 -9.36 2.32 -24.33
N ARG A 387 -8.79 2.01 -25.49
CA ARG A 387 -9.09 0.77 -26.23
C ARG A 387 -8.76 -0.46 -25.38
N LEU A 388 -7.56 -0.51 -24.79
CA LEU A 388 -7.13 -1.59 -23.92
C LEU A 388 -8.08 -1.78 -22.72
N MET A 389 -8.47 -0.68 -22.07
CA MET A 389 -9.47 -0.73 -20.99
C MET A 389 -10.81 -1.31 -21.47
N SER A 390 -11.27 -0.92 -22.67
CA SER A 390 -12.57 -1.36 -23.19
C SER A 390 -12.66 -2.85 -23.49
N VAL A 391 -11.52 -3.54 -23.65
CA VAL A 391 -11.46 -4.96 -23.91
C VAL A 391 -10.94 -5.79 -22.72
N ALA A 392 -10.67 -5.14 -21.59
CA ALA A 392 -10.07 -5.78 -20.41
C ALA A 392 -10.93 -6.90 -19.82
N ASP A 393 -12.25 -6.83 -19.96
CA ASP A 393 -13.18 -7.86 -19.49
C ASP A 393 -12.95 -9.23 -20.17
N GLN A 394 -12.28 -9.27 -21.32
CA GLN A 394 -11.91 -10.53 -22.00
C GLN A 394 -10.97 -11.43 -21.18
N LEU A 395 -10.26 -10.84 -20.19
CA LEU A 395 -9.41 -11.58 -19.27
C LEU A 395 -10.21 -12.34 -18.19
N PHE A 396 -11.49 -12.03 -18.02
CA PHE A 396 -12.31 -12.55 -16.92
C PHE A 396 -13.41 -13.45 -17.48
N GLU A 397 -13.26 -14.75 -17.29
CA GLU A 397 -14.29 -15.73 -17.59
C GLU A 397 -15.02 -16.14 -16.30
N GLU A 398 -16.34 -16.27 -16.37
CA GLU A 398 -17.17 -16.84 -15.28
C GLU A 398 -16.84 -16.29 -13.88
N GLU A 399 -16.73 -14.96 -13.74
CA GLU A 399 -16.46 -14.26 -12.46
C GLU A 399 -15.11 -14.66 -11.79
N SER A 400 -14.10 -15.03 -12.60
CA SER A 400 -12.78 -15.36 -12.11
C SER A 400 -11.99 -14.10 -11.71
N LEU A 401 -11.02 -14.28 -10.80
CA LEU A 401 -9.96 -13.30 -10.54
C LEU A 401 -8.69 -13.75 -11.28
N LEU A 402 -7.93 -12.81 -11.81
CA LEU A 402 -6.59 -13.14 -12.30
C LEU A 402 -5.62 -13.20 -11.13
N VAL A 403 -4.64 -14.09 -11.24
CA VAL A 403 -3.52 -14.20 -10.30
C VAL A 403 -2.19 -14.01 -11.03
N LEU A 404 -1.36 -13.13 -10.48
CA LEU A 404 -0.05 -12.78 -11.00
C LEU A 404 0.97 -12.68 -9.84
N PRO A 405 2.26 -12.87 -10.07
CA PRO A 405 3.26 -12.35 -9.15
C PRO A 405 3.10 -10.82 -9.09
N THR A 406 3.22 -10.22 -7.90
CA THR A 406 3.18 -8.74 -7.81
C THR A 406 4.46 -8.13 -8.35
N THR A 407 5.59 -8.78 -8.07
CA THR A 407 6.92 -8.46 -8.64
C THR A 407 7.60 -9.74 -9.08
N ILE A 408 8.44 -9.65 -10.10
CA ILE A 408 9.28 -10.75 -10.60
C ILE A 408 10.76 -10.53 -10.27
N ILE A 409 11.01 -9.82 -9.17
CA ILE A 409 12.34 -9.61 -8.60
C ILE A 409 12.29 -9.69 -7.09
N THR A 410 13.34 -10.22 -6.49
CA THR A 410 13.69 -10.02 -5.08
C THR A 410 14.18 -8.59 -4.86
N PRO A 411 13.85 -7.92 -3.75
CA PRO A 411 14.36 -6.59 -3.45
C PRO A 411 15.91 -6.56 -3.43
N PRO A 412 16.57 -5.94 -4.43
CA PRO A 412 18.03 -5.88 -4.48
C PRO A 412 18.60 -4.93 -3.43
N PRO A 413 19.90 -5.08 -3.08
CA PRO A 413 20.64 -4.08 -2.31
C PRO A 413 20.62 -2.70 -2.99
N VAL A 414 20.46 -1.64 -2.20
CA VAL A 414 20.48 -0.25 -2.72
C VAL A 414 21.79 0.05 -3.46
N ALA A 415 22.92 -0.48 -2.98
CA ALA A 415 24.23 -0.27 -3.58
C ALA A 415 24.34 -0.82 -5.02
N GLU A 416 23.57 -1.84 -5.38
CA GLU A 416 23.56 -2.39 -6.75
C GLU A 416 22.85 -1.47 -7.75
N LEU A 417 22.05 -0.53 -7.26
CA LEU A 417 21.26 0.41 -8.08
C LEU A 417 21.91 1.79 -8.23
N GLU A 418 23.19 1.94 -7.88
CA GLU A 418 23.97 3.16 -8.11
C GLU A 418 24.25 3.35 -9.62
N ASP A 419 24.40 2.23 -10.36
CA ASP A 419 24.51 2.29 -11.82
C ASP A 419 23.16 2.58 -12.46
N MET A 420 23.09 3.62 -13.30
CA MET A 420 21.85 4.08 -13.94
C MET A 420 21.22 3.01 -14.83
N SER A 421 22.01 2.22 -15.56
CA SER A 421 21.50 1.15 -16.42
C SER A 421 20.84 0.05 -15.60
N THR A 422 21.48 -0.36 -14.52
CA THR A 422 20.95 -1.36 -13.56
C THR A 422 19.68 -0.82 -12.90
N TYR A 423 19.69 0.46 -12.45
CA TYR A 423 18.51 1.11 -11.88
C TYR A 423 17.32 1.06 -12.85
N LEU A 424 17.51 1.47 -14.10
CA LEU A 424 16.44 1.50 -15.11
C LEU A 424 15.89 0.11 -15.43
N GLN A 425 16.78 -0.87 -15.59
CA GLN A 425 16.39 -2.26 -15.85
C GLN A 425 15.60 -2.85 -14.66
N THR A 426 16.07 -2.65 -13.44
CA THR A 426 15.38 -3.11 -12.23
C THR A 426 14.02 -2.42 -12.08
N ASN A 427 13.96 -1.12 -12.35
CA ASN A 427 12.73 -0.34 -12.27
C ASN A 427 11.65 -0.87 -13.21
N ILE A 428 11.97 -1.13 -14.49
CA ILE A 428 10.98 -1.64 -15.45
C ILE A 428 10.60 -3.09 -15.18
N THR A 429 11.53 -3.91 -14.68
CA THR A 429 11.26 -5.29 -14.30
C THR A 429 10.31 -5.35 -13.11
N ALA A 430 10.49 -4.50 -12.08
CA ALA A 430 9.58 -4.40 -10.95
C ALA A 430 8.16 -3.95 -11.36
N LEU A 431 8.05 -3.02 -12.33
CA LEU A 431 6.78 -2.49 -12.83
C LEU A 431 5.97 -3.49 -13.66
N ARG A 432 6.64 -4.42 -14.34
CA ARG A 432 6.02 -5.24 -15.38
C ARG A 432 4.71 -5.92 -14.98
N PRO A 433 4.63 -6.63 -13.82
CA PRO A 433 3.38 -7.31 -13.44
C PRO A 433 2.26 -6.37 -12.99
N THR A 434 2.60 -5.14 -12.63
CA THR A 434 1.62 -4.20 -12.07
C THR A 434 1.17 -3.14 -13.06
N CYS A 435 2.05 -2.63 -13.92
CA CYS A 435 1.71 -1.56 -14.83
C CYS A 435 0.74 -1.99 -15.95
N CYS A 436 0.76 -3.25 -16.39
CA CYS A 436 -0.24 -3.77 -17.33
C CYS A 436 -1.66 -3.73 -16.70
N VAL A 437 -1.77 -3.97 -15.40
CA VAL A 437 -3.04 -3.85 -14.65
C VAL A 437 -3.54 -2.40 -14.62
N ASN A 438 -2.64 -1.41 -14.47
CA ASN A 438 -3.00 0.01 -14.58
C ASN A 438 -3.45 0.38 -16.00
N MET A 439 -2.73 -0.09 -17.02
CA MET A 439 -3.07 0.15 -18.43
C MET A 439 -4.43 -0.43 -18.81
N LEU A 440 -4.89 -1.46 -18.13
CA LEU A 440 -6.20 -2.07 -18.32
C LEU A 440 -7.27 -1.50 -17.38
N GLY A 441 -6.93 -0.51 -16.55
CA GLY A 441 -7.87 0.14 -15.61
C GLY A 441 -8.37 -0.74 -14.46
N LEU A 442 -7.82 -1.94 -14.30
CA LEU A 442 -8.28 -2.97 -13.38
C LEU A 442 -8.00 -2.62 -11.91
N CYS A 443 -8.78 -3.16 -10.98
CA CYS A 443 -8.48 -3.11 -9.56
C CYS A 443 -7.60 -4.30 -9.14
N ALA A 444 -6.80 -4.15 -8.07
CA ALA A 444 -5.92 -5.21 -7.61
C ALA A 444 -5.60 -5.14 -6.11
N VAL A 445 -5.43 -6.32 -5.51
CA VAL A 445 -4.92 -6.48 -4.14
C VAL A 445 -3.66 -7.34 -4.18
N THR A 446 -2.61 -6.87 -3.52
CA THR A 446 -1.41 -7.67 -3.26
C THR A 446 -1.46 -8.24 -1.87
N ILE A 447 -1.23 -9.54 -1.75
CA ILE A 447 -1.10 -10.25 -0.45
C ILE A 447 0.24 -10.99 -0.39
N PRO A 448 0.92 -11.01 0.77
CA PRO A 448 2.15 -11.79 0.92
C PRO A 448 1.82 -13.28 1.05
N VAL A 449 2.59 -14.13 0.33
CA VAL A 449 2.32 -15.57 0.28
C VAL A 449 3.51 -16.46 0.68
N GLY A 450 4.69 -15.90 0.87
CA GLY A 450 5.88 -16.65 1.27
C GLY A 450 7.11 -15.75 1.29
N LEU A 451 8.26 -16.37 1.57
CA LEU A 451 9.58 -15.75 1.45
C LEU A 451 10.35 -16.47 0.35
N ASP A 452 11.10 -15.72 -0.45
CA ASP A 452 12.03 -16.28 -1.43
C ASP A 452 13.29 -16.89 -0.78
N ASP A 453 14.21 -17.39 -1.60
CA ASP A 453 15.44 -18.04 -1.12
C ASP A 453 16.38 -17.09 -0.35
N GLU A 454 16.20 -15.77 -0.48
CA GLU A 454 16.95 -14.75 0.26
C GLU A 454 16.22 -14.25 1.51
N GLY A 455 15.03 -14.80 1.81
CA GLY A 455 14.21 -14.41 2.95
C GLY A 455 13.41 -13.12 2.73
N MET A 456 13.23 -12.71 1.47
CA MET A 456 12.44 -11.54 1.12
C MET A 456 10.99 -11.92 0.78
N PRO A 457 10.01 -11.05 1.12
CA PRO A 457 8.60 -11.34 0.89
C PRO A 457 8.27 -11.52 -0.59
N VAL A 458 7.40 -12.49 -0.86
CA VAL A 458 6.80 -12.75 -2.17
C VAL A 458 5.33 -12.35 -2.12
N GLY A 459 4.92 -11.46 -3.04
CA GLY A 459 3.55 -10.98 -3.17
C GLY A 459 2.77 -11.68 -4.28
N LEU A 460 1.59 -12.17 -3.95
CA LEU A 460 0.57 -12.61 -4.91
C LEU A 460 -0.35 -11.44 -5.22
N GLN A 461 -0.48 -11.08 -6.49
CA GLN A 461 -1.41 -10.07 -6.96
C GLN A 461 -2.72 -10.74 -7.41
N LEU A 462 -3.82 -10.37 -6.76
CA LEU A 462 -5.18 -10.69 -7.17
C LEU A 462 -5.73 -9.51 -7.97
N VAL A 463 -6.24 -9.76 -9.17
CA VAL A 463 -6.72 -8.71 -10.07
C VAL A 463 -8.19 -8.96 -10.38
N GLY A 464 -9.01 -7.93 -10.23
CA GLY A 464 -10.43 -7.93 -10.56
C GLY A 464 -10.78 -7.00 -11.72
N PRO A 465 -11.96 -7.18 -12.34
CA PRO A 465 -12.46 -6.28 -13.37
C PRO A 465 -12.57 -4.82 -12.92
N ILE A 466 -12.72 -3.90 -13.86
CA ILE A 466 -12.98 -2.49 -13.58
C ILE A 466 -14.26 -2.38 -12.74
N GLY A 467 -14.17 -1.66 -11.61
CA GLY A 467 -15.32 -1.43 -10.70
C GLY A 467 -15.66 -2.59 -9.78
N ALA A 468 -14.90 -3.68 -9.78
CA ALA A 468 -15.16 -4.86 -8.94
C ALA A 468 -14.43 -4.83 -7.59
N ASP A 469 -14.12 -3.65 -7.07
CA ASP A 469 -13.31 -3.46 -5.84
C ASP A 469 -13.88 -4.22 -4.64
N GLU A 470 -15.21 -4.21 -4.44
CA GLU A 470 -15.88 -4.92 -3.35
C GLU A 470 -15.74 -6.45 -3.48
N ALA A 471 -16.00 -6.98 -4.68
CA ALA A 471 -15.88 -8.40 -4.97
C ALA A 471 -14.43 -8.88 -4.83
N LEU A 472 -13.48 -8.05 -5.28
CA LEU A 472 -12.05 -8.30 -5.13
C LEU A 472 -11.65 -8.38 -3.65
N LEU A 473 -12.09 -7.43 -2.81
CA LEU A 473 -11.82 -7.45 -1.37
C LEU A 473 -12.47 -8.66 -0.68
N ALA A 474 -13.68 -9.04 -1.08
CA ALA A 474 -14.36 -10.23 -0.56
C ALA A 474 -13.57 -11.51 -0.86
N ALA A 475 -13.08 -11.65 -2.09
CA ALA A 475 -12.25 -12.76 -2.50
C ALA A 475 -10.88 -12.74 -1.81
N ALA A 476 -10.21 -11.59 -1.77
CA ALA A 476 -8.92 -11.44 -1.12
C ALA A 476 -8.98 -11.75 0.39
N LEU A 477 -10.05 -11.33 1.10
CA LEU A 477 -10.27 -11.66 2.50
C LEU A 477 -10.48 -13.17 2.71
N THR A 478 -11.22 -13.82 1.80
CA THR A 478 -11.42 -15.26 1.83
C THR A 478 -10.11 -16.02 1.60
N ILE A 479 -9.28 -15.54 0.67
CA ILE A 479 -7.96 -16.09 0.36
C ILE A 479 -7.01 -15.89 1.55
N GLU A 480 -6.92 -14.68 2.12
CA GLU A 480 -6.08 -14.43 3.29
C GLU A 480 -6.48 -15.31 4.48
N ARG A 481 -7.77 -15.50 4.73
CA ARG A 481 -8.25 -16.40 5.80
C ARG A 481 -7.86 -17.86 5.58
N ALA A 482 -7.74 -18.30 4.34
CA ALA A 482 -7.30 -19.65 4.00
C ALA A 482 -5.79 -19.81 4.12
N LEU A 483 -5.01 -18.78 3.73
CA LEU A 483 -3.54 -18.83 3.72
C LEU A 483 -2.90 -18.35 5.01
N GLY A 484 -3.60 -17.55 5.80
CA GLY A 484 -3.07 -16.78 6.94
C GLY A 484 -2.69 -15.35 6.56
N THR A 485 -2.71 -14.46 7.56
CA THR A 485 -2.26 -13.07 7.44
C THR A 485 -0.75 -12.99 7.16
N ALA A 486 -0.26 -11.82 6.76
CA ALA A 486 1.16 -11.58 6.56
C ALA A 486 2.03 -12.06 7.74
N ARG A 487 1.62 -11.73 8.98
CA ARG A 487 2.34 -12.11 10.20
C ARG A 487 2.32 -13.61 10.48
N GLU A 488 1.19 -14.26 10.22
CA GLU A 488 1.07 -15.71 10.40
C GLU A 488 1.89 -16.48 9.37
N ARG A 489 1.94 -15.96 8.14
CA ARG A 489 2.60 -16.65 7.02
C ARG A 489 4.10 -16.37 6.92
N LEU A 490 4.50 -15.13 7.13
CA LEU A 490 5.90 -14.71 6.99
C LEU A 490 6.64 -14.60 8.34
N GLY A 491 5.91 -14.47 9.44
CA GLY A 491 6.46 -14.07 10.73
C GLY A 491 6.60 -12.55 10.86
N THR A 492 7.48 -12.13 11.77
CA THR A 492 7.83 -10.72 11.99
C THR A 492 9.19 -10.44 11.39
N PRO A 493 9.37 -9.36 10.61
CA PRO A 493 10.68 -9.03 10.06
C PRO A 493 11.69 -8.71 11.16
N ALA A 494 12.98 -8.96 10.86
CA ALA A 494 14.07 -8.83 11.82
C ALA A 494 14.21 -7.42 12.43
N CYS A 495 13.78 -6.39 11.69
CA CYS A 495 13.90 -4.98 12.08
C CYS A 495 12.59 -4.37 12.62
N ALA A 496 11.58 -5.16 12.95
CA ALA A 496 10.26 -4.69 13.40
C ALA A 496 10.03 -4.80 14.92
#